data_530ff256aa8905949adcddf2c1104c75
#
_entry.id   530ff256aa8905949adcddf2c1104c75
#
_cell.length_a   1.000
_cell.length_b   1.000
_cell.length_c   1.000
_cell.angle_alpha   90.00
_cell.angle_beta   90.00
_cell.angle_gamma   90.00
#
_symmetry.space_group_name_H-M   'P 1'
#
loop_
_entity.id
_entity.type
_entity.pdbx_description
1 polymer ?
#
loop_
_entity_poly.entity_id
_entity_poly.type
_entity_poly.pdbx_seq_one_letter_code
_entity_poly.pdbx_strand_id
1 'polypeptide(L)'
;MKKFIIVTIILVLCFAVAGCGKEANVETQPATEATTEPVSEIPGAKEFPEMSWPTFGIATKVPTPDWSNHGEILTDSEMLFWCQLGNSTVEKFNDYVKACQDKGYTENYYSTPGYFYYGEDSEGRAVQLTYNQYDHYIAIQVTGDAAGWTKWWVK
;
A
#
# COMPACT_ATOMS: atom_id res chain seq x y z
N MET A 1 30.09 0.20 38.95
CA MET A 1 29.37 1.10 39.86
C MET A 1 27.90 1.13 39.42
N LYS A 2 27.06 0.63 40.30
CA LYS A 2 25.60 0.49 40.09
C LYS A 2 24.93 1.85 40.24
N LYS A 3 23.98 2.20 39.37
CA LYS A 3 22.96 3.22 39.69
C LYS A 3 21.60 2.71 39.27
N PHE A 4 20.83 2.30 40.27
CA PHE A 4 19.39 2.07 40.23
C PHE A 4 18.67 3.40 40.10
N ILE A 5 17.67 3.46 39.22
CA ILE A 5 16.66 4.54 39.23
C ILE A 5 15.32 3.89 39.46
N ILE A 6 14.73 4.31 40.58
CA ILE A 6 13.45 3.89 41.14
C ILE A 6 12.33 4.52 40.31
N VAL A 7 11.40 3.69 39.86
CA VAL A 7 10.13 4.13 39.24
C VAL A 7 9.10 4.32 40.34
N THR A 8 8.64 5.55 40.52
CA THR A 8 7.59 5.90 41.46
C THR A 8 6.22 5.68 40.82
N ILE A 9 5.46 4.76 41.39
CA ILE A 9 4.07 4.48 41.07
C ILE A 9 3.21 5.54 41.77
N ILE A 10 2.47 6.36 41.04
CA ILE A 10 1.45 7.23 41.59
C ILE A 10 0.09 6.55 41.41
N LEU A 11 -0.44 6.14 42.54
CA LEU A 11 -1.80 5.63 42.73
C LEU A 11 -2.72 6.83 42.93
N VAL A 12 -3.69 7.09 42.05
CA VAL A 12 -4.73 8.08 42.27
C VAL A 12 -6.05 7.38 42.55
N LEU A 13 -6.55 7.64 43.73
CA LEU A 13 -7.78 7.09 44.30
C LEU A 13 -9.03 7.65 43.62
N CYS A 14 -10.04 6.78 43.58
CA CYS A 14 -11.43 7.00 43.22
C CYS A 14 -12.10 8.07 44.10
N PHE A 15 -12.92 8.93 43.48
CA PHE A 15 -14.03 9.56 44.18
C PHE A 15 -15.34 9.09 43.54
N ALA A 16 -16.09 8.33 44.34
CA ALA A 16 -17.49 8.03 44.08
C ALA A 16 -18.33 9.23 44.49
N VAL A 17 -19.13 9.76 43.60
CA VAL A 17 -20.24 10.69 43.95
C VAL A 17 -21.53 10.03 43.50
N ALA A 18 -22.32 9.63 44.48
CA ALA A 18 -23.70 9.22 44.29
C ALA A 18 -24.56 10.48 44.12
N GLY A 19 -25.20 10.58 42.95
CA GLY A 19 -26.19 11.58 42.63
C GLY A 19 -27.39 10.94 41.95
N CYS A 20 -28.47 10.80 42.72
CA CYS A 20 -29.77 10.33 42.29
C CYS A 20 -30.48 11.40 41.46
N GLY A 21 -31.05 11.10 40.32
CA GLY A 21 -32.04 11.95 39.72
C GLY A 21 -32.24 11.86 38.21
N LYS A 22 -33.38 11.30 37.83
CA LYS A 22 -34.14 11.42 36.57
C LYS A 22 -33.68 10.62 35.37
N GLU A 23 -34.53 9.65 35.08
CA GLU A 23 -34.65 8.96 33.79
C GLU A 23 -34.77 9.96 32.64
N ALA A 24 -33.75 10.01 31.78
CA ALA A 24 -33.88 10.51 30.43
C ALA A 24 -33.68 9.30 29.52
N ASN A 25 -34.75 8.98 28.81
CA ASN A 25 -34.81 7.96 27.79
C ASN A 25 -33.79 8.30 26.71
N VAL A 26 -32.60 7.71 26.79
CA VAL A 26 -31.61 7.75 25.71
C VAL A 26 -31.98 6.65 24.74
N GLU A 27 -32.70 7.03 23.71
CA GLU A 27 -32.91 6.26 22.50
C GLU A 27 -31.55 5.91 21.93
N THR A 28 -31.15 4.65 22.14
CA THR A 28 -29.92 4.09 21.57
C THR A 28 -30.12 3.97 20.07
N GLN A 29 -29.69 5.00 19.36
CA GLN A 29 -29.58 4.97 17.92
C GLN A 29 -28.58 3.84 17.56
N PRO A 30 -28.95 2.81 16.79
CA PRO A 30 -28.00 1.81 16.36
C PRO A 30 -26.93 2.50 15.54
N ALA A 31 -25.67 2.29 15.93
CA ALA A 31 -24.53 2.69 15.13
C ALA A 31 -24.69 1.97 13.77
N THR A 32 -25.02 2.75 12.77
CA THR A 32 -24.97 2.28 11.39
C THR A 32 -23.49 2.00 11.11
N GLU A 33 -23.11 0.72 11.11
CA GLU A 33 -21.86 0.31 10.52
C GLU A 33 -21.89 0.78 9.06
N ALA A 34 -21.09 1.78 8.77
CA ALA A 34 -20.84 2.20 7.40
C ALA A 34 -20.11 1.04 6.72
N THR A 35 -20.86 0.16 6.10
CA THR A 35 -20.31 -0.76 5.09
C THR A 35 -19.83 0.13 3.96
N THR A 36 -18.55 0.43 3.94
CA THR A 36 -17.90 1.11 2.82
C THR A 36 -17.86 0.09 1.68
N GLU A 37 -18.87 0.14 0.81
CA GLU A 37 -18.82 -0.64 -0.44
C GLU A 37 -17.58 -0.17 -1.23
N PRO A 38 -16.82 -1.10 -1.83
CA PRO A 38 -15.68 -0.74 -2.67
C PRO A 38 -16.20 0.02 -3.89
N VAL A 39 -16.02 1.33 -3.89
CA VAL A 39 -16.46 2.17 -5.00
C VAL A 39 -15.30 2.30 -5.98
N SER A 40 -15.41 1.67 -7.15
CA SER A 40 -14.56 2.02 -8.27
C SER A 40 -14.97 3.40 -8.79
N GLU A 41 -14.04 4.36 -8.77
CA GLU A 41 -14.26 5.70 -9.33
C GLU A 41 -14.28 5.70 -10.86
N ILE A 42 -13.80 4.63 -11.49
CA ILE A 42 -13.71 4.48 -12.94
C ILE A 42 -14.80 3.50 -13.41
N PRO A 43 -15.77 3.92 -14.24
CA PRO A 43 -16.81 3.03 -14.74
C PRO A 43 -16.23 1.82 -15.49
N GLY A 44 -16.62 0.61 -15.07
CA GLY A 44 -16.19 -0.67 -15.66
C GLY A 44 -14.84 -1.16 -15.16
N ALA A 45 -14.18 -0.46 -14.24
CA ALA A 45 -12.97 -0.95 -13.62
C ALA A 45 -13.23 -2.17 -12.72
N LYS A 46 -12.23 -3.05 -12.59
CA LYS A 46 -12.24 -4.14 -11.60
C LYS A 46 -12.30 -3.55 -10.20
N GLU A 47 -13.23 -4.05 -9.41
CA GLU A 47 -13.32 -3.71 -7.99
C GLU A 47 -12.24 -4.44 -7.18
N PHE A 48 -11.61 -3.72 -6.27
CA PHE A 48 -10.61 -4.24 -5.36
C PHE A 48 -10.98 -3.90 -3.92
N PRO A 49 -10.66 -4.76 -2.95
CA PRO A 49 -10.81 -4.45 -1.54
C PRO A 49 -9.89 -3.29 -1.13
N GLU A 50 -10.20 -2.68 0.00
CA GLU A 50 -9.28 -1.73 0.62
C GLU A 50 -8.02 -2.45 1.09
N MET A 51 -6.86 -1.84 0.86
CA MET A 51 -5.56 -2.37 1.26
C MET A 51 -4.68 -1.28 1.86
N SER A 52 -3.75 -1.70 2.72
CA SER A 52 -2.66 -0.85 3.19
C SER A 52 -1.36 -1.24 2.52
N TRP A 53 -0.57 -0.24 2.10
CA TRP A 53 0.75 -0.48 1.54
C TRP A 53 1.69 -1.06 2.60
N PRO A 54 2.51 -2.10 2.28
CA PRO A 54 3.42 -2.69 3.26
C PRO A 54 4.45 -1.69 3.78
N THR A 55 4.75 -1.79 5.07
CA THR A 55 5.75 -0.96 5.77
C THR A 55 7.08 -1.69 5.99
N PHE A 56 7.22 -2.90 5.49
CA PHE A 56 8.41 -3.75 5.61
C PHE A 56 8.71 -4.45 4.27
N GLY A 57 9.83 -5.18 4.20
CA GLY A 57 10.22 -5.98 3.04
C GLY A 57 10.58 -5.16 1.80
N ILE A 58 10.58 -5.85 0.66
CA ILE A 58 11.00 -5.29 -0.63
C ILE A 58 10.03 -4.21 -1.14
N ALA A 59 8.75 -4.24 -0.74
CA ALA A 59 7.75 -3.23 -1.11
C ALA A 59 8.16 -1.80 -0.70
N THR A 60 8.97 -1.64 0.37
CA THR A 60 9.46 -0.33 0.83
C THR A 60 10.53 0.28 -0.08
N LYS A 61 11.04 -0.48 -1.04
CA LYS A 61 12.11 -0.05 -1.96
C LYS A 61 11.56 0.69 -3.17
N VAL A 62 10.26 0.61 -3.44
CA VAL A 62 9.59 1.42 -4.46
C VAL A 62 8.78 2.55 -3.81
N PRO A 63 8.34 3.59 -4.55
CA PRO A 63 7.46 4.61 -4.02
C PRO A 63 6.14 4.01 -3.52
N THR A 64 5.59 4.55 -2.44
CA THR A 64 4.22 4.24 -2.04
C THR A 64 3.26 4.93 -3.00
N PRO A 65 2.34 4.20 -3.65
CA PRO A 65 1.32 4.81 -4.49
C PRO A 65 0.38 5.69 -3.67
N ASP A 66 -0.01 6.85 -4.21
CA ASP A 66 -0.84 7.84 -3.53
C ASP A 66 -2.25 8.00 -4.14
N TRP A 67 -2.54 7.31 -5.24
CA TRP A 67 -3.80 7.45 -5.97
C TRP A 67 -4.87 6.42 -5.60
N SER A 68 -4.52 5.35 -4.92
CA SER A 68 -5.46 4.29 -4.55
C SER A 68 -5.05 3.60 -3.28
N ASN A 69 -6.03 3.38 -2.41
CA ASN A 69 -5.95 2.47 -1.27
C ASN A 69 -6.76 1.18 -1.52
N HIS A 70 -7.16 0.92 -2.78
CA HIS A 70 -7.87 -0.29 -3.19
C HIS A 70 -6.97 -1.15 -4.05
N GLY A 71 -6.79 -2.40 -3.67
CA GLY A 71 -5.89 -3.32 -4.36
C GLY A 71 -5.87 -4.70 -3.74
N GLU A 72 -5.03 -5.55 -4.30
CA GLU A 72 -4.81 -6.91 -3.82
C GLU A 72 -3.31 -7.20 -3.78
N ILE A 73 -2.81 -7.62 -2.61
CA ILE A 73 -1.44 -8.10 -2.45
C ILE A 73 -1.43 -9.60 -2.75
N LEU A 74 -0.72 -9.99 -3.80
CA LEU A 74 -0.59 -11.38 -4.26
C LEU A 74 0.62 -12.07 -3.63
N THR A 75 1.67 -11.30 -3.33
CA THR A 75 2.89 -11.77 -2.66
C THR A 75 3.52 -10.62 -1.89
N ASP A 76 3.92 -10.89 -0.64
CA ASP A 76 4.66 -9.96 0.21
C ASP A 76 5.72 -10.71 1.01
N SER A 77 6.99 -10.49 0.65
CA SER A 77 8.15 -11.10 1.28
C SER A 77 9.36 -10.16 1.26
N GLU A 78 10.44 -10.57 1.90
CA GLU A 78 11.71 -9.83 1.88
C GLU A 78 12.30 -9.66 0.47
N MET A 79 12.03 -10.61 -0.44
CA MET A 79 12.68 -10.68 -1.77
C MET A 79 11.72 -10.47 -2.94
N LEU A 80 10.43 -10.61 -2.72
CA LEU A 80 9.43 -10.49 -3.78
C LEU A 80 8.16 -9.85 -3.24
N PHE A 81 7.73 -8.80 -3.91
CA PHE A 81 6.44 -8.16 -3.71
C PHE A 81 5.67 -8.15 -5.02
N TRP A 82 4.37 -8.44 -4.96
CA TRP A 82 3.48 -8.36 -6.11
C TRP A 82 2.09 -7.93 -5.66
N CYS A 83 1.58 -6.87 -6.25
CA CYS A 83 0.22 -6.40 -6.02
C CYS A 83 -0.45 -5.91 -7.30
N GLN A 84 -1.78 -5.73 -7.22
CA GLN A 84 -2.61 -5.03 -8.19
C GLN A 84 -3.29 -3.85 -7.50
N LEU A 85 -3.21 -2.66 -8.07
CA LEU A 85 -3.84 -1.44 -7.55
C LEU A 85 -4.92 -0.98 -8.51
N GLY A 86 -6.15 -0.92 -8.02
CA GLY A 86 -7.32 -0.45 -8.74
C GLY A 86 -7.36 1.07 -8.93
N ASN A 87 -8.44 1.55 -9.54
CA ASN A 87 -8.68 2.97 -9.82
C ASN A 87 -7.51 3.65 -10.55
N SER A 88 -6.87 2.91 -11.46
CA SER A 88 -5.66 3.32 -12.16
C SER A 88 -5.97 3.82 -13.56
N THR A 89 -5.24 4.83 -14.01
CA THR A 89 -5.28 5.37 -15.37
C THR A 89 -3.88 5.31 -16.01
N VAL A 90 -3.81 5.56 -17.30
CA VAL A 90 -2.52 5.63 -18.00
C VAL A 90 -1.64 6.77 -17.48
N GLU A 91 -2.23 7.89 -17.06
CA GLU A 91 -1.52 9.02 -16.44
C GLU A 91 -0.89 8.58 -15.11
N LYS A 92 -1.66 7.94 -14.23
CA LYS A 92 -1.18 7.41 -12.96
C LYS A 92 -0.08 6.37 -13.16
N PHE A 93 -0.19 5.52 -14.19
CA PHE A 93 0.87 4.60 -14.56
C PHE A 93 2.16 5.34 -14.95
N ASN A 94 2.08 6.35 -15.82
CA ASN A 94 3.25 7.10 -16.27
C ASN A 94 3.89 7.89 -15.11
N ASP A 95 3.09 8.49 -14.23
CA ASP A 95 3.57 9.19 -13.05
C ASP A 95 4.30 8.24 -12.09
N TYR A 96 3.76 7.02 -11.91
CA TYR A 96 4.40 6.02 -11.07
C TYR A 96 5.69 5.46 -11.68
N VAL A 97 5.73 5.26 -13.00
CA VAL A 97 6.98 4.95 -13.72
C VAL A 97 8.03 6.01 -13.42
N LYS A 98 7.66 7.29 -13.56
CA LYS A 98 8.58 8.39 -13.24
C LYS A 98 9.03 8.36 -11.78
N ALA A 99 8.15 8.13 -10.84
CA ALA A 99 8.51 8.02 -9.41
C ALA A 99 9.49 6.86 -9.14
N CYS A 100 9.33 5.71 -9.82
CA CYS A 100 10.28 4.61 -9.75
C CYS A 100 11.64 4.99 -10.35
N GLN A 101 11.66 5.70 -11.48
CA GLN A 101 12.90 6.21 -12.08
C GLN A 101 13.61 7.21 -11.16
N ASP A 102 12.88 8.14 -10.56
CA ASP A 102 13.42 9.11 -9.60
C ASP A 102 13.99 8.42 -8.34
N LYS A 103 13.52 7.20 -8.02
CA LYS A 103 14.03 6.34 -6.94
C LYS A 103 15.22 5.47 -7.36
N GLY A 104 15.66 5.54 -8.62
CA GLY A 104 16.87 4.90 -9.13
C GLY A 104 16.66 3.64 -9.99
N TYR A 105 15.42 3.24 -10.28
CA TYR A 105 15.13 2.10 -11.16
C TYR A 105 15.29 2.47 -12.64
N THR A 106 16.53 2.76 -13.05
CA THR A 106 16.84 3.28 -14.39
C THR A 106 17.86 2.44 -15.16
N GLU A 107 18.44 1.42 -14.52
CA GLU A 107 19.40 0.51 -15.18
C GLU A 107 18.66 -0.61 -15.94
N ASN A 108 19.24 -1.09 -17.02
CA ASN A 108 18.71 -2.19 -17.83
C ASN A 108 17.21 -2.07 -18.15
N TYR A 109 16.71 -0.83 -18.26
CA TYR A 109 15.28 -0.60 -18.39
C TYR A 109 14.73 -0.97 -19.78
N TYR A 110 13.45 -1.37 -19.79
CA TYR A 110 12.63 -1.52 -20.97
C TYR A 110 11.26 -0.91 -20.72
N SER A 111 10.71 -0.19 -21.70
CA SER A 111 9.43 0.50 -21.57
C SER A 111 8.61 0.41 -22.84
N THR A 112 7.31 0.17 -22.66
CA THR A 112 6.25 0.45 -23.64
C THR A 112 5.37 1.53 -23.02
N PRO A 113 5.42 2.77 -23.50
CA PRO A 113 4.71 3.89 -22.90
C PRO A 113 3.22 3.61 -22.68
N GLY A 114 2.72 3.94 -21.48
CA GLY A 114 1.33 3.75 -21.09
C GLY A 114 0.89 2.32 -20.84
N TYR A 115 1.81 1.35 -20.91
CA TYR A 115 1.45 -0.07 -20.78
C TYR A 115 2.40 -0.88 -19.90
N PHE A 116 3.73 -0.75 -20.11
CA PHE A 116 4.73 -1.60 -19.46
C PHE A 116 5.98 -0.80 -19.12
N TYR A 117 6.56 -1.08 -17.96
CA TYR A 117 7.87 -0.60 -17.55
C TYR A 117 8.60 -1.68 -16.76
N TYR A 118 9.89 -1.83 -17.03
CA TYR A 118 10.85 -2.57 -16.22
C TYR A 118 12.06 -1.70 -15.98
N GLY A 119 12.63 -1.73 -14.80
CA GLY A 119 13.88 -1.06 -14.48
C GLY A 119 14.58 -1.70 -13.30
N GLU A 120 15.91 -1.65 -13.32
CA GLU A 120 16.76 -2.10 -12.23
C GLU A 120 17.39 -0.90 -11.52
N ASP A 121 17.72 -1.07 -10.25
CA ASP A 121 18.53 -0.12 -9.51
C ASP A 121 19.98 -0.61 -9.34
N SER A 122 20.83 0.25 -8.79
CA SER A 122 22.26 -0.04 -8.58
C SER A 122 22.55 -1.15 -7.56
N GLU A 123 21.54 -1.59 -6.79
CA GLU A 123 21.65 -2.70 -5.85
C GLU A 123 21.21 -4.04 -6.46
N GLY A 124 20.83 -4.06 -7.74
CA GLY A 124 20.36 -5.26 -8.44
C GLY A 124 18.92 -5.64 -8.10
N ARG A 125 18.12 -4.72 -7.53
CA ARG A 125 16.67 -4.90 -7.39
C ARG A 125 16.00 -4.49 -8.68
N ALA A 126 14.84 -5.07 -8.98
CA ALA A 126 14.06 -4.67 -10.14
C ALA A 126 12.61 -4.39 -9.81
N VAL A 127 12.02 -3.46 -10.55
CA VAL A 127 10.59 -3.20 -10.58
C VAL A 127 10.03 -3.49 -11.97
N GLN A 128 8.87 -4.14 -12.00
CA GLN A 128 8.07 -4.33 -13.21
C GLN A 128 6.68 -3.75 -12.96
N LEU A 129 6.24 -2.92 -13.88
CA LEU A 129 4.93 -2.27 -13.87
C LEU A 129 4.16 -2.64 -15.13
N THR A 130 2.90 -2.99 -14.99
CA THR A 130 2.00 -3.25 -16.13
C THR A 130 0.66 -2.58 -15.87
N TYR A 131 0.19 -1.78 -16.84
CA TYR A 131 -1.15 -1.20 -16.79
C TYR A 131 -2.14 -2.05 -17.58
N ASN A 132 -3.24 -2.45 -16.93
CA ASN A 132 -4.37 -3.09 -17.56
C ASN A 132 -5.45 -2.06 -17.87
N GLN A 133 -5.58 -1.70 -19.14
CA GLN A 133 -6.54 -0.68 -19.59
C GLN A 133 -8.00 -1.15 -19.58
N TYR A 134 -8.26 -2.46 -19.53
CA TYR A 134 -9.63 -3.00 -19.54
C TYR A 134 -10.22 -3.04 -18.13
N ASP A 135 -9.40 -3.39 -17.15
CA ASP A 135 -9.80 -3.55 -15.75
C ASP A 135 -9.34 -2.37 -14.89
N HIS A 136 -8.61 -1.41 -15.49
CA HIS A 136 -8.13 -0.18 -14.84
C HIS A 136 -7.32 -0.41 -13.56
N TYR A 137 -6.34 -1.33 -13.62
CA TYR A 137 -5.39 -1.54 -12.53
C TYR A 137 -3.93 -1.45 -13.01
N ILE A 138 -3.03 -1.16 -12.07
CA ILE A 138 -1.59 -1.28 -12.27
C ILE A 138 -1.11 -2.49 -11.47
N ALA A 139 -0.47 -3.46 -12.14
CA ALA A 139 0.27 -4.51 -11.48
C ALA A 139 1.69 -4.02 -11.19
N ILE A 140 2.11 -4.17 -9.94
CA ILE A 140 3.44 -3.79 -9.45
C ILE A 140 4.13 -5.04 -8.94
N GLN A 141 5.27 -5.38 -9.54
CA GLN A 141 6.15 -6.45 -9.06
C GLN A 141 7.51 -5.85 -8.70
N VAL A 142 8.06 -6.24 -7.55
CA VAL A 142 9.39 -5.81 -7.09
C VAL A 142 10.17 -7.05 -6.68
N THR A 143 11.40 -7.19 -7.13
CA THR A 143 12.30 -8.26 -6.70
C THR A 143 13.59 -7.72 -6.14
N GLY A 144 14.13 -8.41 -5.12
CA GLY A 144 15.45 -8.16 -4.57
C GLY A 144 16.60 -8.74 -5.40
N ASP A 145 16.29 -9.56 -6.42
CA ASP A 145 17.27 -10.20 -7.31
C ASP A 145 16.80 -10.12 -8.77
N ALA A 146 17.26 -9.09 -9.48
CA ALA A 146 16.96 -8.89 -10.89
C ALA A 146 17.61 -9.97 -11.80
N ALA A 147 18.71 -10.57 -11.39
CA ALA A 147 19.40 -11.60 -12.19
C ALA A 147 18.57 -12.89 -12.30
N GLY A 148 17.75 -13.19 -11.29
CA GLY A 148 16.83 -14.34 -11.31
C GLY A 148 15.57 -14.10 -12.14
N TRP A 149 15.33 -12.89 -12.62
CA TRP A 149 14.10 -12.57 -13.34
C TRP A 149 14.21 -12.87 -14.84
N THR A 150 13.22 -13.56 -15.39
CA THR A 150 13.17 -13.84 -16.83
C THR A 150 12.81 -12.58 -17.62
N LYS A 151 13.78 -12.06 -18.36
CA LYS A 151 13.61 -10.88 -19.22
C LYS A 151 13.19 -11.37 -20.61
N TRP A 152 11.90 -11.56 -20.84
CA TRP A 152 11.37 -12.07 -22.12
C TRP A 152 11.62 -11.13 -23.31
N TRP A 153 11.97 -9.87 -23.05
CA TRP A 153 12.32 -8.86 -24.09
C TRP A 153 13.82 -8.84 -24.45
N VAL A 154 14.68 -9.52 -23.69
CA VAL A 154 16.11 -9.64 -24.03
C VAL A 154 16.26 -10.86 -24.96
N LYS A 155 16.67 -10.60 -26.20
CA LYS A 155 16.98 -11.62 -27.22
C LYS A 155 18.47 -11.76 -27.38
#